data_69c35fceab08d3d743af991186a1196e
#
_entry.id   69c35fceab08d3d743af991186a1196e
#
_cell.length_a   1.000
_cell.length_b   1.000
_cell.length_c   1.000
_cell.angle_alpha   90.00
_cell.angle_beta   90.00
_cell.angle_gamma   90.00
#
_symmetry.space_group_name_H-M   'P 1'
#
loop_
_entity.id
_entity.type
_entity.pdbx_description
1 polymer ?
#
loop_
_entity_poly.entity_id
_entity_poly.type
_entity_poly.pdbx_seq_one_letter_code
_entity_poly.pdbx_strand_id
1 'polypeptide(L)'
;MYSTLKISAISLVSAALLVTTGCASKSNTSEFVVAPMAVPGNAAYQTGPLVTNSEQVQADAQNVRSVVRFAFDSYDIDAEAANILDEQVAFLSSHPDARVLVAGHTDERGSSEYNHALGERRAQAVRSYLASKGIMDARVETISYGEDRPVAAGSDEASYSQNRRAELSY
;
A
#
# COMPACT_ATOMS: atom_id res chain seq x y z
N MET A 1 54.48 46.78 15.90
CA MET A 1 54.25 47.61 17.11
C MET A 1 53.40 46.79 18.05
N TYR A 2 53.93 46.62 19.21
CA TYR A 2 53.48 45.79 20.33
C TYR A 2 52.20 46.36 20.96
N SER A 3 51.37 45.49 21.55
CA SER A 3 50.88 45.62 22.94
C SER A 3 49.71 44.69 23.14
N THR A 4 49.79 43.82 23.92
CA THR A 4 49.77 43.36 25.34
C THR A 4 48.48 42.77 25.77
N LEU A 5 48.65 41.55 26.09
CA LEU A 5 47.99 40.67 27.08
C LEU A 5 47.21 41.38 28.20
N LYS A 6 46.00 40.92 28.49
CA LYS A 6 45.49 40.86 29.88
C LYS A 6 44.75 39.56 30.13
N ILE A 7 45.39 38.77 30.96
CA ILE A 7 44.86 37.59 31.63
C ILE A 7 44.06 38.10 32.83
N SER A 8 42.87 37.58 33.03
CA SER A 8 42.24 37.62 34.34
C SER A 8 41.56 36.31 34.62
N ALA A 9 41.86 35.80 35.79
CA ALA A 9 41.66 34.46 36.27
C ALA A 9 40.34 34.32 37.06
N ILE A 10 39.91 33.08 37.16
CA ILE A 10 39.23 32.40 38.30
C ILE A 10 37.77 32.67 38.48
N SER A 11 36.96 31.63 38.26
CA SER A 11 36.12 31.07 39.32
C SER A 11 35.69 29.64 38.99
N LEU A 12 36.13 28.70 39.83
CA LEU A 12 35.68 27.31 39.91
C LEU A 12 34.32 27.28 40.54
N VAL A 13 33.31 26.73 39.82
CA VAL A 13 32.14 26.20 40.45
C VAL A 13 31.93 24.75 39.95
N SER A 14 32.22 23.83 40.85
CA SER A 14 31.93 22.41 40.70
C SER A 14 30.41 22.22 40.76
N ALA A 15 29.81 21.82 39.68
CA ALA A 15 28.46 21.24 39.68
C ALA A 15 28.56 19.80 39.15
N ALA A 16 28.36 18.85 40.03
CA ALA A 16 28.27 17.44 39.72
C ALA A 16 27.03 17.20 38.84
N LEU A 17 27.21 16.93 37.55
CA LEU A 17 26.15 16.40 36.71
C LEU A 17 26.21 14.88 36.78
N LEU A 18 25.18 14.30 37.38
CA LEU A 18 24.83 12.90 37.26
C LEU A 18 24.51 12.57 35.79
N VAL A 19 25.43 11.92 35.12
CA VAL A 19 25.19 11.33 33.79
C VAL A 19 24.36 10.07 34.00
N THR A 20 23.05 10.18 33.81
CA THR A 20 22.22 9.00 33.60
C THR A 20 22.41 8.56 32.17
N THR A 21 23.26 7.57 31.97
CA THR A 21 23.35 6.78 30.75
C THR A 21 22.03 6.03 30.56
N GLY A 22 21.06 6.65 29.92
CA GLY A 22 19.89 5.98 29.38
C GLY A 22 20.34 5.19 28.16
N CYS A 23 20.55 3.88 28.32
CA CYS A 23 20.59 2.96 27.18
C CYS A 23 19.25 3.03 26.47
N ALA A 24 19.21 3.73 25.34
CA ALA A 24 18.13 3.60 24.38
C ALA A 24 18.26 2.21 23.74
N SER A 25 17.66 1.22 24.37
CA SER A 25 17.35 -0.04 23.71
C SER A 25 16.40 0.30 22.58
N LYS A 26 16.87 0.21 21.33
CA LYS A 26 16.01 0.02 20.18
C LYS A 26 15.28 -1.31 20.42
N SER A 27 14.09 -1.21 21.01
CA SER A 27 13.16 -2.33 21.04
C SER A 27 12.67 -2.53 19.61
N ASN A 28 13.32 -3.48 18.93
CA ASN A 28 12.78 -4.09 17.73
C ASN A 28 11.63 -4.98 18.22
N THR A 29 10.53 -4.36 18.62
CA THR A 29 9.28 -5.06 18.91
C THR A 29 8.70 -5.44 17.55
N SER A 30 9.11 -6.60 17.06
CA SER A 30 8.23 -7.38 16.20
C SER A 30 7.01 -7.72 17.08
N GLU A 31 6.02 -6.86 17.00
CA GLU A 31 4.72 -7.07 17.62
C GLU A 31 4.11 -8.29 16.91
N PHE A 32 4.24 -9.43 17.58
CA PHE A 32 3.61 -10.66 17.15
C PHE A 32 2.11 -10.47 17.44
N VAL A 33 1.38 -9.96 16.46
CA VAL A 33 -0.07 -9.88 16.53
C VAL A 33 -0.60 -11.31 16.49
N VAL A 34 -0.85 -11.86 17.67
CA VAL A 34 -1.62 -13.11 17.81
C VAL A 34 -3.02 -12.80 17.27
N ALA A 35 -3.33 -13.36 16.11
CA ALA A 35 -4.68 -13.28 15.57
C ALA A 35 -5.67 -13.83 16.61
N PRO A 36 -6.70 -13.08 17.01
CA PRO A 36 -7.72 -13.63 17.90
C PRO A 36 -8.41 -14.79 17.19
N MET A 37 -8.53 -15.93 17.88
CA MET A 37 -9.28 -17.07 17.39
C MET A 37 -10.68 -16.63 16.98
N ALA A 38 -11.06 -16.94 15.74
CA ALA A 38 -12.34 -16.59 15.17
C ALA A 38 -13.47 -17.15 16.04
N VAL A 39 -14.25 -16.27 16.63
CA VAL A 39 -15.54 -16.59 17.22
C VAL A 39 -16.54 -16.68 16.06
N PRO A 40 -17.24 -17.80 15.85
CA PRO A 40 -18.22 -17.88 14.79
C PRO A 40 -19.36 -16.91 15.09
N GLY A 41 -19.54 -15.89 14.28
CA GLY A 41 -20.67 -14.98 14.37
C GLY A 41 -20.37 -13.48 14.24
N ASN A 42 -19.11 -13.06 14.19
CA ASN A 42 -18.81 -11.66 13.92
C ASN A 42 -17.65 -11.59 12.93
N ALA A 43 -17.94 -11.26 11.67
CA ALA A 43 -16.91 -10.89 10.72
C ALA A 43 -16.32 -9.55 11.19
N ALA A 44 -15.33 -9.63 12.06
CA ALA A 44 -14.49 -8.49 12.38
C ALA A 44 -13.73 -8.13 11.10
N TYR A 45 -14.12 -7.04 10.46
CA TYR A 45 -13.37 -6.46 9.36
C TYR A 45 -11.94 -6.25 9.84
N GLN A 46 -11.00 -6.94 9.20
CA GLN A 46 -9.59 -6.71 9.48
C GLN A 46 -9.26 -5.27 9.04
N THR A 47 -9.03 -4.41 10.00
CA THR A 47 -8.76 -2.97 9.78
C THR A 47 -7.27 -2.68 9.56
N GLY A 48 -6.44 -3.70 9.49
CA GLY A 48 -5.00 -3.57 9.22
C GLY A 48 -4.69 -3.61 7.71
N PRO A 49 -3.53 -3.13 7.30
CA PRO A 49 -3.10 -3.26 5.92
C PRO A 49 -2.92 -4.74 5.57
N LEU A 50 -3.49 -5.17 4.43
CA LEU A 50 -3.42 -6.55 3.93
C LEU A 50 -1.99 -6.90 3.46
N VAL A 51 -1.22 -5.88 3.07
CA VAL A 51 0.20 -6.01 2.73
C VAL A 51 1.02 -4.99 3.52
N THR A 52 2.26 -5.35 3.85
CA THR A 52 3.18 -4.46 4.53
C THR A 52 4.46 -4.35 3.70
N ASN A 53 4.84 -3.14 3.36
CA ASN A 53 6.05 -2.82 2.62
C ASN A 53 6.88 -1.79 3.40
N SER A 54 8.17 -1.66 3.05
CA SER A 54 9.01 -0.60 3.58
C SER A 54 8.53 0.77 3.11
N GLU A 55 8.84 1.82 3.90
CA GLU A 55 8.51 3.20 3.53
C GLU A 55 9.10 3.61 2.17
N GLN A 56 10.28 3.08 1.83
CA GLN A 56 10.91 3.34 0.54
C GLN A 56 10.09 2.77 -0.61
N VAL A 57 9.62 1.53 -0.51
CA VAL A 57 8.75 0.91 -1.53
C VAL A 57 7.47 1.71 -1.71
N GLN A 58 6.85 2.15 -0.60
CA GLN A 58 5.63 2.96 -0.65
C GLN A 58 5.87 4.34 -1.31
N ALA A 59 7.01 4.98 -1.03
CA ALA A 59 7.38 6.25 -1.62
C ALA A 59 7.65 6.13 -3.12
N ASP A 60 8.38 5.09 -3.54
CA ASP A 60 8.71 4.86 -4.94
C ASP A 60 7.47 4.45 -5.75
N ALA A 61 6.54 3.72 -5.15
CA ALA A 61 5.28 3.31 -5.76
C ALA A 61 4.36 4.49 -6.13
N GLN A 62 4.47 5.63 -5.44
CA GLN A 62 3.70 6.84 -5.77
C GLN A 62 3.99 7.40 -7.17
N ASN A 63 5.12 7.02 -7.76
CA ASN A 63 5.53 7.47 -9.08
C ASN A 63 5.07 6.53 -10.21
N VAL A 64 4.38 5.44 -9.89
CA VAL A 64 3.91 4.44 -10.86
C VAL A 64 2.39 4.48 -10.96
N ARG A 65 1.87 4.39 -12.19
CA ARG A 65 0.41 4.33 -12.39
C ARG A 65 -0.17 3.08 -11.76
N SER A 66 -1.13 3.26 -10.84
CA SER A 66 -1.64 2.18 -9.98
C SER A 66 -3.12 1.83 -10.23
N VAL A 67 -3.76 2.44 -11.22
CA VAL A 67 -5.19 2.24 -11.52
C VAL A 67 -5.37 1.71 -12.93
N VAL A 68 -5.96 0.52 -13.02
CA VAL A 68 -6.38 -0.13 -14.27
C VAL A 68 -7.88 -0.02 -14.42
N ARG A 69 -8.36 0.42 -15.58
CA ARG A 69 -9.79 0.56 -15.89
C ARG A 69 -10.31 -0.59 -16.74
N PHE A 70 -11.62 -0.83 -16.63
CA PHE A 70 -12.30 -1.91 -17.35
C PHE A 70 -13.53 -1.40 -18.10
N ALA A 71 -13.84 -2.07 -19.21
CA ALA A 71 -15.09 -1.88 -19.89
C ALA A 71 -16.28 -2.31 -19.02
N PHE A 72 -17.48 -1.90 -19.45
CA PHE A 72 -18.71 -2.34 -18.79
C PHE A 72 -18.83 -3.88 -18.83
N ASP A 73 -19.15 -4.46 -17.70
CA ASP A 73 -19.33 -5.91 -17.52
C ASP A 73 -18.14 -6.77 -17.99
N SER A 74 -16.92 -6.21 -17.97
CA SER A 74 -15.69 -6.89 -18.39
C SER A 74 -14.63 -6.87 -17.29
N TYR A 75 -13.75 -7.86 -17.37
CA TYR A 75 -12.50 -8.00 -16.63
C TYR A 75 -11.30 -8.22 -17.57
N ASP A 76 -11.46 -7.97 -18.87
CA ASP A 76 -10.42 -8.14 -19.86
C ASP A 76 -9.35 -7.04 -19.71
N ILE A 77 -8.09 -7.43 -19.84
CA ILE A 77 -6.96 -6.50 -19.86
C ILE A 77 -6.78 -5.99 -21.29
N ASP A 78 -7.17 -4.74 -21.54
CA ASP A 78 -6.95 -4.08 -22.82
C ASP A 78 -5.49 -3.55 -22.96
N ALA A 79 -5.18 -2.90 -24.09
CA ALA A 79 -3.84 -2.42 -24.36
C ALA A 79 -3.38 -1.30 -23.39
N GLU A 80 -4.30 -0.46 -22.92
CA GLU A 80 -3.98 0.59 -21.94
C GLU A 80 -3.72 -0.02 -20.56
N ALA A 81 -4.57 -0.94 -20.15
CA ALA A 81 -4.38 -1.72 -18.93
C ALA A 81 -3.06 -2.49 -18.96
N ALA A 82 -2.73 -3.15 -20.07
CA ALA A 82 -1.48 -3.86 -20.23
C ALA A 82 -0.25 -2.93 -20.08
N ASN A 83 -0.28 -1.73 -20.66
CA ASN A 83 0.81 -0.76 -20.52
C ASN A 83 1.01 -0.33 -19.04
N ILE A 84 -0.09 -0.09 -18.31
CA ILE A 84 -0.03 0.24 -16.88
C ILE A 84 0.57 -0.94 -16.09
N LEU A 85 0.13 -2.14 -16.39
CA LEU A 85 0.62 -3.35 -15.72
C LEU A 85 2.07 -3.68 -16.05
N ASP A 86 2.55 -3.36 -17.26
CA ASP A 86 3.97 -3.51 -17.61
C ASP A 86 4.86 -2.53 -16.78
N GLU A 87 4.38 -1.31 -16.48
CA GLU A 87 5.06 -0.41 -15.53
C GLU A 87 5.11 -1.02 -14.12
N GLN A 88 4.02 -1.64 -13.69
CA GLN A 88 3.96 -2.34 -12.40
C GLN A 88 4.90 -3.55 -12.35
N VAL A 89 5.03 -4.30 -13.46
CA VAL A 89 6.00 -5.40 -13.58
C VAL A 89 7.43 -4.89 -13.43
N ALA A 90 7.77 -3.78 -14.10
CA ALA A 90 9.08 -3.16 -13.98
C ALA A 90 9.37 -2.71 -12.53
N PHE A 91 8.39 -2.08 -11.89
CA PHE A 91 8.47 -1.67 -10.49
C PHE A 91 8.70 -2.87 -9.55
N LEU A 92 7.85 -3.90 -9.63
CA LEU A 92 7.95 -5.10 -8.81
C LEU A 92 9.24 -5.89 -9.06
N SER A 93 9.79 -5.83 -10.28
CA SER A 93 11.07 -6.46 -10.62
C SER A 93 12.27 -5.73 -9.99
N SER A 94 12.18 -4.40 -9.87
CA SER A 94 13.23 -3.61 -9.20
C SER A 94 13.13 -3.64 -7.67
N HIS A 95 11.99 -4.08 -7.12
CA HIS A 95 11.74 -4.19 -5.68
C HIS A 95 11.35 -5.65 -5.32
N PRO A 96 12.31 -6.60 -5.22
CA PRO A 96 12.00 -8.03 -5.06
C PRO A 96 11.19 -8.36 -3.80
N ASP A 97 11.33 -7.58 -2.75
CA ASP A 97 10.64 -7.77 -1.47
C ASP A 97 9.26 -7.08 -1.42
N ALA A 98 8.92 -6.25 -2.41
CA ALA A 98 7.65 -5.56 -2.45
C ALA A 98 6.50 -6.54 -2.66
N ARG A 99 5.41 -6.30 -1.94
CA ARG A 99 4.12 -6.98 -2.10
C ARG A 99 3.08 -5.97 -2.56
N VAL A 100 2.15 -6.42 -3.37
CA VAL A 100 1.09 -5.57 -3.91
C VAL A 100 -0.27 -6.13 -3.55
N LEU A 101 -1.17 -5.26 -3.10
CA LEU A 101 -2.58 -5.54 -2.98
C LEU A 101 -3.30 -5.02 -4.22
N VAL A 102 -4.07 -5.89 -4.85
CA VAL A 102 -4.94 -5.56 -5.99
C VAL A 102 -6.38 -5.54 -5.53
N ALA A 103 -6.98 -4.37 -5.51
CA ALA A 103 -8.37 -4.17 -5.11
C ALA A 103 -9.26 -4.00 -6.34
N GLY A 104 -10.23 -4.88 -6.54
CA GLY A 104 -11.18 -4.83 -7.64
C GLY A 104 -12.46 -4.09 -7.25
N HIS A 105 -12.93 -3.23 -8.17
CA HIS A 105 -14.11 -2.38 -8.00
C HIS A 105 -15.04 -2.45 -9.22
N THR A 106 -16.30 -2.12 -8.99
CA THR A 106 -17.35 -2.04 -10.03
C THR A 106 -18.08 -0.70 -9.94
N ASP A 107 -18.89 -0.41 -10.95
CA ASP A 107 -19.95 0.59 -10.82
C ASP A 107 -21.16 -0.02 -10.06
N GLU A 108 -22.15 0.82 -9.73
CA GLU A 108 -23.31 0.44 -8.90
C GLU A 108 -24.38 -0.41 -9.61
N ARG A 109 -24.22 -0.68 -10.91
CA ARG A 109 -25.21 -1.41 -11.70
C ARG A 109 -25.11 -2.92 -11.46
N GLY A 110 -26.23 -3.53 -11.06
CA GLY A 110 -26.31 -4.97 -10.77
C GLY A 110 -26.66 -5.27 -9.31
N SER A 111 -26.52 -6.53 -8.90
CA SER A 111 -26.62 -6.88 -7.49
C SER A 111 -25.25 -6.78 -6.80
N SER A 112 -25.26 -6.55 -5.50
CA SER A 112 -24.03 -6.46 -4.70
C SER A 112 -23.19 -7.73 -4.81
N GLU A 113 -23.81 -8.90 -4.79
CA GLU A 113 -23.13 -10.19 -4.92
C GLU A 113 -22.47 -10.33 -6.30
N TYR A 114 -23.17 -9.90 -7.36
CA TYR A 114 -22.62 -9.89 -8.71
C TYR A 114 -21.42 -8.95 -8.81
N ASN A 115 -21.55 -7.73 -8.29
CA ASN A 115 -20.53 -6.72 -8.31
C ASN A 115 -19.30 -7.14 -7.49
N HIS A 116 -19.52 -7.80 -6.36
CA HIS A 116 -18.41 -8.36 -5.59
C HIS A 116 -17.66 -9.44 -6.37
N ALA A 117 -18.35 -10.35 -7.03
CA ALA A 117 -17.76 -11.38 -7.87
C ALA A 117 -17.04 -10.79 -9.10
N LEU A 118 -17.60 -9.74 -9.73
CA LEU A 118 -16.96 -9.06 -10.87
C LEU A 118 -15.70 -8.32 -10.44
N GLY A 119 -15.73 -7.63 -9.29
CA GLY A 119 -14.54 -6.99 -8.72
C GLY A 119 -13.42 -8.00 -8.43
N GLU A 120 -13.76 -9.18 -7.92
CA GLU A 120 -12.79 -10.25 -7.70
C GLU A 120 -12.19 -10.75 -9.02
N ARG A 121 -12.99 -10.95 -10.07
CA ARG A 121 -12.49 -11.35 -11.39
C ARG A 121 -11.53 -10.32 -11.96
N ARG A 122 -11.78 -9.03 -11.78
CA ARG A 122 -10.87 -7.93 -12.18
C ARG A 122 -9.54 -7.99 -11.44
N ALA A 123 -9.59 -8.13 -10.12
CA ALA A 123 -8.37 -8.28 -9.32
C ALA A 123 -7.57 -9.53 -9.72
N GLN A 124 -8.26 -10.64 -9.99
CA GLN A 124 -7.64 -11.89 -10.42
C GLN A 124 -7.07 -11.81 -11.84
N ALA A 125 -7.68 -11.04 -12.75
CA ALA A 125 -7.15 -10.80 -14.09
C ALA A 125 -5.82 -10.04 -14.01
N VAL A 126 -5.73 -9.01 -13.17
CA VAL A 126 -4.48 -8.28 -12.90
C VAL A 126 -3.43 -9.20 -12.31
N ARG A 127 -3.75 -9.99 -11.28
CA ARG A 127 -2.84 -10.97 -10.68
C ARG A 127 -2.30 -11.96 -11.73
N SER A 128 -3.18 -12.50 -12.56
CA SER A 128 -2.81 -13.44 -13.62
C SER A 128 -1.89 -12.79 -14.65
N TYR A 129 -2.11 -11.52 -14.99
CA TYR A 129 -1.22 -10.78 -15.88
C TYR A 129 0.17 -10.62 -15.26
N LEU A 130 0.28 -10.17 -14.01
CA LEU A 130 1.55 -10.03 -13.30
C LEU A 130 2.29 -11.36 -13.19
N ALA A 131 1.59 -12.46 -12.90
CA ALA A 131 2.16 -13.81 -12.84
C ALA A 131 2.70 -14.26 -14.21
N SER A 132 1.99 -13.95 -15.31
CA SER A 132 2.43 -14.26 -16.68
C SER A 132 3.74 -13.55 -17.06
N LYS A 133 4.04 -12.44 -16.39
CA LYS A 133 5.29 -11.66 -16.56
C LYS A 133 6.38 -12.05 -15.57
N GLY A 134 6.16 -13.08 -14.76
CA GLY A 134 7.15 -13.63 -13.84
C GLY A 134 7.10 -13.08 -12.41
N ILE A 135 6.10 -12.29 -12.06
CA ILE A 135 5.90 -11.87 -10.67
C ILE A 135 5.31 -13.05 -9.89
N MET A 136 5.95 -13.41 -8.77
CA MET A 136 5.54 -14.53 -7.93
C MET A 136 4.16 -14.28 -7.30
N ASP A 137 3.27 -15.24 -7.40
CA ASP A 137 1.91 -15.20 -6.85
C ASP A 137 1.85 -14.83 -5.37
N ALA A 138 2.81 -15.29 -4.58
CA ALA A 138 2.90 -14.98 -3.15
C ALA A 138 3.13 -13.49 -2.83
N ARG A 139 3.47 -12.69 -3.84
CA ARG A 139 3.67 -11.24 -3.73
C ARG A 139 2.42 -10.44 -4.07
N VAL A 140 1.36 -11.08 -4.59
CA VAL A 140 0.15 -10.42 -5.07
C VAL A 140 -1.04 -10.88 -4.25
N GLU A 141 -1.57 -10.00 -3.42
CA GLU A 141 -2.83 -10.22 -2.72
C GLU A 141 -3.99 -9.62 -3.52
N THR A 142 -5.16 -10.24 -3.46
CA THR A 142 -6.36 -9.73 -4.15
C THR A 142 -7.50 -9.55 -3.18
N ILE A 143 -8.28 -8.49 -3.38
CA ILE A 143 -9.53 -8.23 -2.65
C ILE A 143 -10.55 -7.63 -3.60
N SER A 144 -11.82 -7.88 -3.36
CA SER A 144 -12.91 -7.19 -4.04
C SER A 144 -13.67 -6.29 -3.06
N TYR A 145 -13.96 -5.09 -3.48
CA TYR A 145 -14.89 -4.19 -2.82
C TYR A 145 -16.20 -4.04 -3.60
N GLY A 146 -16.33 -4.71 -4.76
CA GLY A 146 -17.52 -4.54 -5.59
C GLY A 146 -17.84 -3.05 -5.83
N GLU A 147 -19.05 -2.64 -5.55
CA GLU A 147 -19.56 -1.27 -5.66
C GLU A 147 -19.35 -0.42 -4.40
N ASP A 148 -18.91 -1.01 -3.28
CA ASP A 148 -18.92 -0.37 -1.95
C ASP A 148 -17.93 0.80 -1.80
N ARG A 149 -16.95 0.93 -2.68
CA ARG A 149 -15.93 1.98 -2.61
C ARG A 149 -15.82 2.78 -3.92
N PRO A 150 -16.84 3.58 -4.26
CA PRO A 150 -16.81 4.41 -5.47
C PRO A 150 -15.79 5.55 -5.31
N VAL A 151 -15.07 5.89 -6.39
CA VAL A 151 -14.19 7.08 -6.47
C VAL A 151 -14.91 8.25 -7.12
N ALA A 152 -15.97 7.98 -7.88
CA ALA A 152 -16.82 9.00 -8.47
C ALA A 152 -18.25 8.77 -8.02
N ALA A 153 -18.85 9.80 -7.40
CA ALA A 153 -20.25 9.82 -7.01
C ALA A 153 -21.07 10.36 -8.17
N GLY A 154 -21.89 9.51 -8.78
CA GLY A 154 -22.79 9.90 -9.89
C GLY A 154 -23.27 8.66 -10.61
N SER A 155 -24.49 8.74 -11.15
CA SER A 155 -25.15 7.65 -11.89
C SER A 155 -25.11 7.94 -13.40
N ASP A 156 -23.94 8.33 -13.88
CA ASP A 156 -23.65 8.58 -15.30
C ASP A 156 -22.44 7.76 -15.78
N GLU A 157 -22.27 7.63 -17.08
CA GLU A 157 -21.20 6.81 -17.66
C GLU A 157 -19.80 7.38 -17.33
N ALA A 158 -19.65 8.70 -17.11
CA ALA A 158 -18.40 9.30 -16.73
C ALA A 158 -17.97 8.85 -15.33
N SER A 159 -18.92 8.81 -14.39
CA SER A 159 -18.70 8.28 -13.03
C SER A 159 -18.51 6.77 -13.04
N TYR A 160 -19.35 6.04 -13.75
CA TYR A 160 -19.27 4.58 -13.86
C TYR A 160 -17.93 4.12 -14.41
N SER A 161 -17.41 4.77 -15.46
CA SER A 161 -16.12 4.41 -16.05
C SER A 161 -14.95 4.58 -15.09
N GLN A 162 -15.02 5.51 -14.15
CA GLN A 162 -14.02 5.69 -13.10
C GLN A 162 -14.12 4.61 -12.01
N ASN A 163 -15.35 4.15 -11.71
CA ASN A 163 -15.58 3.14 -10.70
C ASN A 163 -15.20 1.72 -11.17
N ARG A 164 -15.30 1.44 -12.47
CA ARG A 164 -14.88 0.15 -13.07
C ARG A 164 -13.37 0.05 -13.14
N ARG A 165 -12.72 -0.34 -12.05
CA ARG A 165 -11.25 -0.33 -11.94
C ARG A 165 -10.71 -1.45 -11.07
N ALA A 166 -9.40 -1.68 -11.19
CA ALA A 166 -8.59 -2.32 -10.15
C ALA A 166 -7.50 -1.34 -9.70
N GLU A 167 -7.28 -1.26 -8.41
CA GLU A 167 -6.24 -0.43 -7.78
C GLU A 167 -5.12 -1.32 -7.26
N LEU A 168 -3.87 -0.93 -7.52
CA LEU A 168 -2.69 -1.57 -6.98
C LEU A 168 -2.12 -0.69 -5.87
N SER A 169 -1.91 -1.25 -4.68
CA SER A 169 -1.38 -0.55 -3.51
C SER A 169 -0.26 -1.34 -2.83
N TYR A 170 0.70 -0.60 -2.22
CA TYR A 170 1.92 -1.09 -1.61
C TYR A 170 2.04 -0.75 -0.14
#